data_ce17603fcff8e4ba48ba7015f5d83ebc
#
_entry.id   ce17603fcff8e4ba48ba7015f5d83ebc
#
_cell.length_a   1.000
_cell.length_b   1.000
_cell.length_c   1.000
_cell.angle_alpha   90.00
_cell.angle_beta   90.00
_cell.angle_gamma   90.00
#
_symmetry.space_group_name_H-M   'P 1'
#
loop_
_entity.id
_entity.type
_entity.pdbx_description
1 polymer ?
#
loop_
_entity_poly.entity_id
_entity_poly.type
_entity_poly.pdbx_seq_one_letter_code
_entity_poly.pdbx_strand_id
1 'polypeptide(L)'
;MSTAQQTSNKATIRRLQDANNSGDLQRISQTIDEVFEPDALVSTPLPIEATGAQVVKEVFARLLRGLPDLHITIEDLIAEGDKVVSRNTVNGTHLGEYMGLPPTGKSIIYNEIFICRFAGGRIAETWGVVDVFSQMKQLGAIPV
;
A
#
# COMPACT_ATOMS: atom_id res chain seq x y z
N MET A 1 -23.10 3.37 -9.89
CA MET A 1 -22.74 3.63 -8.49
C MET A 1 -22.98 5.11 -8.19
N SER A 2 -23.53 5.44 -7.02
CA SER A 2 -23.88 6.81 -6.66
C SER A 2 -22.67 7.63 -6.24
N THR A 3 -22.80 8.97 -6.30
CA THR A 3 -21.77 9.88 -5.80
C THR A 3 -21.49 9.67 -4.32
N ALA A 4 -22.51 9.38 -3.51
CA ALA A 4 -22.34 9.07 -2.09
C ALA A 4 -21.48 7.81 -1.88
N GLN A 5 -21.68 6.80 -2.70
CA GLN A 5 -20.88 5.56 -2.66
C GLN A 5 -19.42 5.84 -3.04
N GLN A 6 -19.21 6.65 -4.08
CA GLN A 6 -17.86 7.04 -4.50
C GLN A 6 -17.14 7.84 -3.40
N THR A 7 -17.84 8.76 -2.76
CA THR A 7 -17.30 9.52 -1.62
C THR A 7 -16.92 8.61 -0.46
N SER A 8 -17.79 7.65 -0.14
CA SER A 8 -17.54 6.67 0.92
C SER A 8 -16.34 5.79 0.59
N ASN A 9 -16.21 5.34 -0.66
CA ASN A 9 -15.09 4.50 -1.09
C ASN A 9 -13.76 5.28 -0.99
N LYS A 10 -13.75 6.55 -1.37
CA LYS A 10 -12.56 7.41 -1.19
C LYS A 10 -12.20 7.55 0.29
N ALA A 11 -13.19 7.74 1.16
CA ALA A 11 -12.97 7.85 2.60
C ALA A 11 -12.35 6.55 3.16
N THR A 12 -12.75 5.41 2.64
CA THR A 12 -12.16 4.11 3.02
C THR A 12 -10.68 4.05 2.67
N ILE A 13 -10.29 4.52 1.49
CA ILE A 13 -8.87 4.57 1.09
C ILE A 13 -8.09 5.49 2.02
N ARG A 14 -8.61 6.68 2.34
CA ARG A 14 -7.94 7.59 3.28
C ARG A 14 -7.77 6.95 4.64
N ARG A 15 -8.79 6.29 5.15
CA ARG A 15 -8.75 5.58 6.43
C ARG A 15 -7.67 4.51 6.44
N LEU A 16 -7.56 3.75 5.36
CA LEU A 16 -6.53 2.71 5.21
C LEU A 16 -5.13 3.33 5.28
N GLN A 17 -4.89 4.40 4.54
CA GLN A 17 -3.58 5.04 4.53
C GLN A 17 -3.23 5.71 5.86
N ASP A 18 -4.22 6.26 6.56
CA ASP A 18 -4.00 6.79 7.91
C ASP A 18 -3.54 5.69 8.86
N ALA A 19 -4.15 4.51 8.79
CA ALA A 19 -3.70 3.35 9.58
C ALA A 19 -2.28 2.93 9.19
N ASN A 20 -2.00 2.83 7.90
CA ASN A 20 -0.67 2.47 7.40
C ASN A 20 0.39 3.46 7.87
N ASN A 21 0.08 4.75 7.92
CA ASN A 21 0.99 5.80 8.38
C ASN A 21 1.19 5.81 9.90
N SER A 22 0.37 5.08 10.66
CA SER A 22 0.53 4.99 12.11
C SER A 22 1.77 4.20 12.53
N GLY A 23 2.28 3.32 11.67
CA GLY A 23 3.37 2.42 12.00
C GLY A 23 2.99 1.32 13.00
N ASP A 24 1.72 1.24 13.38
CA ASP A 24 1.20 0.27 14.34
C ASP A 24 0.61 -0.92 13.58
N LEU A 25 1.31 -2.04 13.57
CA LEU A 25 0.90 -3.24 12.83
C LEU A 25 -0.43 -3.79 13.31
N GLN A 26 -0.77 -3.65 14.59
CA GLN A 26 -2.05 -4.11 15.11
C GLN A 26 -3.19 -3.27 14.53
N ARG A 27 -3.05 -1.94 14.54
CA ARG A 27 -4.02 -1.03 13.94
C ARG A 27 -4.15 -1.25 12.45
N ILE A 28 -3.04 -1.44 11.73
CA ILE A 28 -3.02 -1.75 10.30
C ILE A 28 -3.79 -3.03 10.03
N SER A 29 -3.50 -4.09 10.77
CA SER A 29 -4.16 -5.40 10.61
C SER A 29 -5.67 -5.31 10.84
N GLN A 30 -6.10 -4.61 11.89
CA GLN A 30 -7.52 -4.41 12.18
C GLN A 30 -8.20 -3.62 11.08
N THR A 31 -7.59 -2.55 10.59
CA THR A 31 -8.15 -1.74 9.51
C THR A 31 -8.27 -2.55 8.23
N ILE A 32 -7.26 -3.35 7.88
CA ILE A 32 -7.31 -4.23 6.72
C ILE A 32 -8.49 -5.19 6.82
N ASP A 33 -8.71 -5.82 7.98
CA ASP A 33 -9.84 -6.71 8.19
C ASP A 33 -11.20 -6.02 7.99
N GLU A 34 -11.27 -4.73 8.30
CA GLU A 34 -12.50 -3.96 8.18
C GLU A 34 -12.76 -3.47 6.75
N VAL A 35 -11.71 -3.11 6.01
CA VAL A 35 -11.86 -2.46 4.70
C VAL A 35 -11.70 -3.40 3.51
N PHE A 36 -11.07 -4.57 3.69
CA PHE A 36 -10.91 -5.57 2.62
C PHE A 36 -11.87 -6.73 2.78
N GLU A 37 -12.32 -7.26 1.65
CA GLU A 37 -12.93 -8.60 1.65
C GLU A 37 -11.86 -9.61 2.07
N PRO A 38 -12.21 -10.65 2.87
CA PRO A 38 -11.22 -11.63 3.31
C PRO A 38 -10.52 -12.35 2.16
N ASP A 39 -11.22 -12.56 1.05
CA ASP A 39 -10.73 -13.23 -0.14
C ASP A 39 -10.38 -12.26 -1.28
N ALA A 40 -10.10 -10.99 -0.95
CA ALA A 40 -9.74 -9.98 -1.93
C ALA A 40 -8.59 -10.44 -2.84
N LEU A 41 -8.66 -10.07 -4.12
CA LEU A 41 -7.60 -10.33 -5.10
C LEU A 41 -6.61 -9.17 -5.02
N VAL A 42 -5.40 -9.44 -4.52
CA VAL A 42 -4.40 -8.40 -4.24
C VAL A 42 -3.18 -8.60 -5.10
N SER A 43 -2.77 -7.55 -5.84
CA SER A 43 -1.52 -7.53 -6.57
C SER A 43 -0.43 -6.89 -5.73
N THR A 44 0.79 -7.45 -5.80
CA THR A 44 1.97 -6.92 -5.11
C THR A 44 3.23 -7.33 -5.86
N PRO A 45 4.27 -6.45 -5.93
CA PRO A 45 5.56 -6.85 -6.48
C PRO A 45 6.36 -7.74 -5.53
N LEU A 46 5.97 -7.87 -4.26
CA LEU A 46 6.66 -8.70 -3.28
C LEU A 46 6.27 -10.17 -3.44
N PRO A 47 7.22 -11.11 -3.29
CA PRO A 47 6.94 -12.55 -3.37
C PRO A 47 6.27 -13.03 -2.08
N ILE A 48 4.95 -12.93 -2.01
CA ILE A 48 4.15 -13.30 -0.84
C ILE A 48 3.30 -14.51 -1.19
N GLU A 49 3.36 -15.54 -0.34
CA GLU A 49 2.62 -16.79 -0.55
C GLU A 49 1.20 -16.78 0.04
N ALA A 50 0.86 -15.77 0.84
CA ALA A 50 -0.48 -15.60 1.40
C ALA A 50 -1.52 -15.31 0.30
N THR A 51 -2.79 -15.41 0.64
CA THR A 51 -3.93 -15.08 -0.24
C THR A 51 -4.87 -14.09 0.46
N GLY A 52 -5.70 -13.41 -0.34
CA GLY A 52 -6.72 -12.50 0.18
C GLY A 52 -6.14 -11.32 0.93
N ALA A 53 -6.89 -10.85 1.91
CA ALA A 53 -6.48 -9.70 2.74
C ALA A 53 -5.18 -9.95 3.50
N GLN A 54 -4.83 -11.21 3.74
CA GLN A 54 -3.58 -11.56 4.40
C GLN A 54 -2.36 -11.08 3.61
N VAL A 55 -2.45 -11.03 2.27
CA VAL A 55 -1.38 -10.49 1.42
C VAL A 55 -1.04 -9.06 1.83
N VAL A 56 -2.07 -8.23 2.04
CA VAL A 56 -1.88 -6.82 2.41
C VAL A 56 -1.18 -6.70 3.76
N LYS A 57 -1.58 -7.52 4.72
CA LYS A 57 -0.94 -7.55 6.05
C LYS A 57 0.53 -7.91 5.95
N GLU A 58 0.86 -8.92 5.15
CA GLU A 58 2.25 -9.34 4.92
C GLU A 58 3.08 -8.25 4.24
N VAL A 59 2.49 -7.56 3.25
CA VAL A 59 3.16 -6.43 2.58
C VAL A 59 3.58 -5.38 3.61
N PHE A 60 2.66 -4.95 4.47
CA PHE A 60 2.97 -3.90 5.44
C PHE A 60 3.89 -4.37 6.55
N ALA A 61 3.82 -5.64 6.93
CA ALA A 61 4.79 -6.21 7.87
C ALA A 61 6.22 -6.11 7.30
N ARG A 62 6.40 -6.42 6.02
CA ARG A 62 7.71 -6.32 5.36
C ARG A 62 8.14 -4.89 5.13
N LEU A 63 7.23 -4.03 4.68
CA LEU A 63 7.54 -2.61 4.46
C LEU A 63 7.99 -1.93 5.74
N LEU A 64 7.28 -2.13 6.84
CA LEU A 64 7.61 -1.50 8.12
C LEU A 64 8.87 -2.09 8.76
N ARG A 65 9.22 -3.33 8.43
CA ARG A 65 10.50 -3.89 8.85
C ARG A 65 11.66 -3.16 8.17
N GLY A 66 11.54 -2.91 6.89
CA GLY A 66 12.57 -2.24 6.09
C GLY A 66 12.57 -0.73 6.24
N LEU A 67 11.39 -0.14 6.30
CA LEU A 67 11.14 1.31 6.33
C LEU A 67 10.23 1.63 7.53
N PRO A 68 10.76 1.64 8.77
CA PRO A 68 9.92 1.80 9.97
C PRO A 68 9.18 3.14 10.04
N ASP A 69 9.71 4.16 9.37
CA ASP A 69 9.14 5.51 9.31
C ASP A 69 8.34 5.73 8.01
N LEU A 70 7.89 4.66 7.35
CA LEU A 70 7.13 4.74 6.12
C LEU A 70 6.00 5.76 6.23
N HIS A 71 5.88 6.64 5.23
CA HIS A 71 4.81 7.60 5.13
C HIS A 71 4.25 7.64 3.71
N ILE A 72 2.94 7.49 3.61
CA ILE A 72 2.20 7.49 2.35
C ILE A 72 1.43 8.79 2.25
N THR A 73 1.69 9.57 1.20
CA THR A 73 0.93 10.77 0.88
C THR A 73 0.05 10.47 -0.32
N ILE A 74 -1.26 10.63 -0.17
CA ILE A 74 -2.21 10.49 -1.29
C ILE A 74 -2.15 11.80 -2.08
N GLU A 75 -1.71 11.70 -3.34
CA GLU A 75 -1.65 12.85 -4.24
C GLU A 75 -2.98 13.05 -4.96
N ASP A 76 -3.60 11.97 -5.43
CA ASP A 76 -4.90 12.00 -6.12
C ASP A 76 -5.76 10.83 -5.67
N LEU A 77 -7.06 11.07 -5.52
CA LEU A 77 -8.08 10.04 -5.41
C LEU A 77 -9.15 10.31 -6.45
N ILE A 78 -9.36 9.38 -7.36
CA ILE A 78 -10.31 9.50 -8.45
C ILE A 78 -11.24 8.30 -8.39
N ALA A 79 -12.54 8.54 -8.27
CA ALA A 79 -13.53 7.47 -8.22
C ALA A 79 -14.43 7.52 -9.46
N GLU A 80 -14.64 6.35 -10.05
CA GLU A 80 -15.61 6.15 -11.12
C GLU A 80 -16.20 4.75 -10.99
N GLY A 81 -17.53 4.64 -10.97
CA GLY A 81 -18.18 3.37 -10.75
C GLY A 81 -17.81 2.78 -9.40
N ASP A 82 -17.43 1.52 -9.40
CA ASP A 82 -17.01 0.79 -8.20
C ASP A 82 -15.50 0.86 -7.94
N LYS A 83 -14.77 1.72 -8.66
CA LYS A 83 -13.31 1.79 -8.57
C LYS A 83 -12.84 3.13 -8.03
N VAL A 84 -11.76 3.07 -7.27
CA VAL A 84 -11.02 4.26 -6.81
C VAL A 84 -9.58 4.11 -7.26
N VAL A 85 -9.06 5.14 -7.93
CA VAL A 85 -7.65 5.25 -8.28
C VAL A 85 -6.97 6.11 -7.21
N SER A 86 -5.87 5.61 -6.67
CA SER A 86 -5.05 6.32 -5.68
C SER A 86 -3.65 6.46 -6.23
N ARG A 87 -3.19 7.70 -6.41
CA ARG A 87 -1.81 8.00 -6.78
C ARG A 87 -1.10 8.51 -5.54
N ASN A 88 -0.04 7.83 -5.13
CA ASN A 88 0.61 8.10 -3.86
C ASN A 88 2.11 8.38 -4.04
N THR A 89 2.65 9.21 -3.16
CA THR A 89 4.07 9.34 -2.91
C THR A 89 4.39 8.67 -1.60
N VAL A 90 5.39 7.80 -1.59
CA VAL A 90 5.81 7.06 -0.41
C VAL A 90 7.25 7.42 -0.09
N ASN A 91 7.54 7.70 1.18
CA ASN A 91 8.91 7.94 1.62
C ASN A 91 9.19 7.20 2.92
N GLY A 92 10.46 6.93 3.15
CA GLY A 92 10.92 6.27 4.34
C GLY A 92 12.44 6.15 4.37
N THR A 93 12.96 5.64 5.48
CA THR A 93 14.40 5.43 5.69
C THR A 93 14.68 3.93 5.79
N HIS A 94 15.64 3.45 5.02
CA HIS A 94 16.01 2.03 4.95
C HIS A 94 16.82 1.64 6.18
N LEU A 95 16.12 1.30 7.26
CA LEU A 95 16.71 0.97 8.56
C LEU A 95 16.63 -0.52 8.90
N GLY A 96 15.95 -1.33 8.08
CA GLY A 96 15.86 -2.77 8.23
C GLY A 96 16.01 -3.46 6.89
N GLU A 97 16.07 -4.80 6.90
CA GLU A 97 16.14 -5.58 5.66
C GLU A 97 14.92 -5.30 4.78
N TYR A 98 15.13 -5.08 3.49
CA TYR A 98 14.09 -4.85 2.50
C TYR A 98 14.48 -5.48 1.17
N MET A 99 13.65 -6.40 0.68
CA MET A 99 13.86 -7.13 -0.58
C MET A 99 15.26 -7.76 -0.68
N GLY A 100 15.72 -8.34 0.39
CA GLY A 100 17.03 -8.99 0.48
C GLY A 100 18.20 -8.05 0.70
N LEU A 101 17.97 -6.74 0.78
CA LEU A 101 19.03 -5.75 1.00
C LEU A 101 19.18 -5.46 2.48
N PRO A 102 20.40 -5.57 3.05
CA PRO A 102 20.64 -5.13 4.41
C PRO A 102 20.46 -3.61 4.53
N PRO A 103 20.18 -3.10 5.75
CA PRO A 103 19.89 -1.67 5.93
C PRO A 103 21.04 -0.79 5.46
N THR A 104 20.71 0.24 4.65
CA THR A 104 21.67 1.20 4.12
C THR A 104 21.66 2.53 4.86
N GLY A 105 20.61 2.80 5.63
CA GLY A 105 20.40 4.11 6.26
C GLY A 105 19.95 5.20 5.28
N LYS A 106 19.74 4.87 4.02
CA LYS A 106 19.35 5.85 2.99
C LYS A 106 17.86 6.16 3.09
N SER A 107 17.52 7.44 2.86
CA SER A 107 16.14 7.85 2.67
C SER A 107 15.76 7.61 1.22
N ILE A 108 14.54 7.09 1.01
CA ILE A 108 14.01 6.87 -0.34
C ILE A 108 12.64 7.54 -0.46
N ILE A 109 12.31 7.91 -1.69
CA ILE A 109 11.00 8.44 -2.07
C ILE A 109 10.62 7.82 -3.40
N TYR A 110 9.39 7.32 -3.51
CA TYR A 110 8.93 6.69 -4.74
C TYR A 110 7.44 6.87 -4.91
N ASN A 111 6.95 6.60 -6.11
CA ASN A 111 5.55 6.71 -6.46
C ASN A 111 4.92 5.35 -6.62
N GLU A 112 3.61 5.30 -6.39
CA GLU A 112 2.79 4.14 -6.65
C GLU A 112 1.41 4.59 -7.11
N ILE A 113 0.76 3.76 -7.92
CA ILE A 113 -0.62 3.98 -8.35
C ILE A 113 -1.36 2.68 -8.14
N PHE A 114 -2.49 2.74 -7.44
CA PHE A 114 -3.37 1.60 -7.22
C PHE A 114 -4.76 1.90 -7.73
N ILE A 115 -5.40 0.86 -8.27
CA ILE A 115 -6.83 0.85 -8.56
C ILE A 115 -7.44 -0.15 -7.60
N CYS A 116 -8.43 0.29 -6.82
CA CYS A 116 -9.17 -0.58 -5.89
C CYS A 116 -10.61 -0.71 -6.38
N ARG A 117 -11.08 -1.95 -6.55
CA ARG A 117 -12.49 -2.22 -6.85
C ARG A 117 -13.21 -2.55 -5.55
N PHE A 118 -14.34 -1.91 -5.34
CA PHE A 118 -15.17 -2.09 -4.16
C PHE A 118 -16.37 -2.98 -4.45
N ALA A 119 -16.76 -3.79 -3.48
CA ALA A 119 -17.99 -4.57 -3.48
C ALA A 119 -18.58 -4.48 -2.08
N GLY A 120 -19.83 -4.01 -1.97
CA GLY A 120 -20.50 -3.87 -0.67
C GLY A 120 -19.76 -2.95 0.31
N GLY A 121 -19.06 -1.93 -0.20
CA GLY A 121 -18.31 -0.98 0.62
C GLY A 121 -16.94 -1.46 1.07
N ARG A 122 -16.49 -2.65 0.63
CA ARG A 122 -15.18 -3.23 0.97
C ARG A 122 -14.36 -3.44 -0.29
N ILE A 123 -13.05 -3.40 -0.16
CA ILE A 123 -12.14 -3.62 -1.28
C ILE A 123 -12.12 -5.10 -1.63
N ALA A 124 -12.50 -5.42 -2.87
CA ALA A 124 -12.58 -6.79 -3.38
C ALA A 124 -11.39 -7.15 -4.27
N GLU A 125 -10.76 -6.14 -4.88
CA GLU A 125 -9.62 -6.37 -5.77
C GLU A 125 -8.77 -5.13 -5.86
N THR A 126 -7.45 -5.32 -5.97
CA THR A 126 -6.49 -4.23 -6.21
C THR A 126 -5.60 -4.55 -7.39
N TRP A 127 -5.30 -3.53 -8.18
CA TRP A 127 -4.25 -3.54 -9.20
C TRP A 127 -3.31 -2.40 -8.87
N GLY A 128 -2.01 -2.63 -8.93
CA GLY A 128 -1.10 -1.57 -8.60
C GLY A 128 0.23 -1.69 -9.31
N VAL A 129 0.85 -0.52 -9.51
CA VAL A 129 2.23 -0.41 -9.98
C VAL A 129 2.99 0.40 -8.95
N VAL A 130 4.06 -0.20 -8.44
CA VAL A 130 4.99 0.43 -7.50
C VAL A 130 6.32 0.63 -8.23
N ASP A 131 6.91 1.80 -8.12
CA ASP A 131 8.17 2.12 -8.77
C ASP A 131 9.35 1.46 -8.05
N VAL A 132 9.43 0.15 -8.16
CA VAL A 132 10.50 -0.67 -7.54
C VAL A 132 11.85 -0.34 -8.15
N PHE A 133 11.88 -0.01 -9.45
CA PHE A 133 13.12 0.38 -10.12
C PHE A 133 13.74 1.61 -9.43
N SER A 134 12.94 2.62 -9.14
CA SER A 134 13.39 3.82 -8.43
C SER A 134 13.88 3.50 -7.01
N GLN A 135 13.17 2.61 -6.30
CA GLN A 135 13.61 2.15 -4.98
C GLN A 135 15.01 1.54 -5.05
N MET A 136 15.22 0.62 -6.01
CA MET A 136 16.49 -0.10 -6.15
C MET A 136 17.63 0.83 -6.55
N LYS A 137 17.36 1.80 -7.43
CA LYS A 137 18.34 2.83 -7.78
C LYS A 137 18.77 3.64 -6.55
N GLN A 138 17.81 4.13 -5.79
CA GLN A 138 18.07 4.97 -4.61
C GLN A 138 18.82 4.17 -3.54
N LEU A 139 18.55 2.87 -3.41
CA LEU A 139 19.25 2.01 -2.45
C LEU A 139 20.62 1.54 -2.95
N GLY A 140 20.98 1.84 -4.19
CA GLY A 140 22.25 1.44 -4.77
C GLY A 140 22.30 -0.03 -5.17
N ALA A 141 21.13 -0.68 -5.32
CA ALA A 141 21.03 -2.11 -5.66
C ALA A 141 21.21 -2.37 -7.15
N ILE A 142 21.05 -1.35 -8.00
CA ILE A 142 21.25 -1.43 -9.45
C ILE A 142 22.13 -0.26 -9.91
N PRO A 143 22.95 -0.48 -10.97
CA PRO A 143 23.77 0.60 -11.54
C PRO A 143 22.86 1.69 -12.14
N VAL A 144 23.32 2.91 -12.11
CA VAL A 144 22.62 4.06 -12.68
C VAL A 144 23.40 4.54 -13.90
#